data_ffe8873162e244335382ad0f4ac52cc8
#
_entry.id   ffe8873162e244335382ad0f4ac52cc8
#
_cell.length_a   1.000
_cell.length_b   1.000
_cell.length_c   1.000
_cell.angle_alpha   90.00
_cell.angle_beta   90.00
_cell.angle_gamma   90.00
#
_symmetry.space_group_name_H-M   'P 1'
#
loop_
_entity.id
_entity.type
_entity.pdbx_description
1 polymer ?
#
loop_
_entity_poly.entity_id
_entity_poly.type
_entity_poly.pdbx_seq_one_letter_code
_entity_poly.pdbx_strand_id
1 'polypeptide(L)'
;MLNFKGKKRVDKSDSKEEPETGKRKAQVLAVWGSPGCGKTTISVKIAKYLAEKKKNVILVISDMTVPMIPCICPMDELENIWSLGNVLAAPHITKGLIEENCIVHKKIKYLAMLGMLRGENEYTYAPYEAEQALEFLAGLRELSSYIIIDCGSYIANDILSAVALMEADAVLQMVNCDLKSISYLASQLPLLQEPKWKVERHLK
;
A
#
# COMPACT_ATOMS: atom_id res chain seq x y z
N MET A 1 6.45 15.65 -5.83
CA MET A 1 5.71 16.32 -4.77
C MET A 1 4.24 16.17 -5.12
N LEU A 2 3.58 15.19 -4.52
CA LEU A 2 2.15 14.98 -4.73
C LEU A 2 1.39 16.19 -4.20
N ASN A 3 0.86 16.98 -5.11
CA ASN A 3 0.01 18.11 -4.79
C ASN A 3 -1.43 17.59 -4.82
N PHE A 4 -1.91 17.02 -3.72
CA PHE A 4 -3.32 16.69 -3.57
C PHE A 4 -4.10 18.00 -3.60
N LYS A 5 -4.49 18.45 -4.80
CA LYS A 5 -5.21 19.69 -5.02
C LYS A 5 -6.65 19.63 -4.56
N GLY A 6 -6.87 19.90 -3.29
CA GLY A 6 -8.07 20.60 -2.87
C GLY A 6 -7.92 22.08 -3.27
N LYS A 7 -8.95 22.68 -3.90
CA LYS A 7 -8.97 24.08 -4.32
C LYS A 7 -8.53 25.03 -3.22
N LYS A 8 -7.60 25.93 -3.55
CA LYS A 8 -7.00 27.00 -2.74
C LYS A 8 -8.03 27.81 -1.92
N ARG A 9 -7.74 27.97 -0.64
CA ARG A 9 -7.81 29.27 0.04
C ARG A 9 -6.41 29.61 0.53
N VAL A 10 -5.96 30.78 0.08
CA VAL A 10 -4.67 31.37 0.47
C VAL A 10 -4.84 32.01 1.81
N ASP A 11 -4.18 31.48 2.84
CA ASP A 11 -3.81 32.26 4.01
C ASP A 11 -2.28 32.26 4.12
N LYS A 12 -1.76 33.47 4.02
CA LYS A 12 -0.36 33.79 4.27
C LYS A 12 -0.17 33.92 5.75
N SER A 13 0.62 33.07 6.37
CA SER A 13 1.57 33.43 7.44
C SER A 13 2.35 32.17 7.88
N ASP A 14 3.64 32.36 7.88
CA ASP A 14 4.64 31.88 8.82
C ASP A 14 5.45 30.61 8.58
N SER A 15 6.72 30.94 8.68
CA SER A 15 7.92 30.17 9.02
C SER A 15 8.56 29.38 7.86
N LYS A 16 9.66 29.98 7.45
CA LYS A 16 10.70 29.39 6.61
C LYS A 16 11.27 28.15 7.32
N GLU A 17 10.85 26.96 6.88
CA GLU A 17 11.68 25.78 6.98
C GLU A 17 12.37 25.62 5.62
N GLU A 18 13.70 25.63 5.64
CA GLU A 18 14.54 25.44 4.46
C GLU A 18 14.24 24.09 3.82
N PRO A 19 14.21 23.99 2.47
CA PRO A 19 14.05 22.71 1.80
C PRO A 19 15.34 21.90 1.99
N GLU A 20 15.29 20.81 2.77
CA GLU A 20 16.30 19.76 2.72
C GLU A 20 16.37 19.20 1.27
N THR A 21 17.31 19.71 0.48
CA THR A 21 17.64 19.26 -0.86
C THR A 21 18.49 17.98 -0.82
N GLY A 22 17.89 16.91 -0.40
CA GLY A 22 18.33 15.55 -0.65
C GLY A 22 17.06 14.75 -0.96
N LYS A 23 16.93 14.20 -2.18
CA LYS A 23 15.83 13.27 -2.47
C LYS A 23 15.99 12.07 -1.53
N ARG A 24 15.31 12.08 -0.39
CA ARG A 24 15.23 10.89 0.46
C ARG A 24 14.61 9.79 -0.37
N LYS A 25 15.29 8.66 -0.46
CA LYS A 25 14.78 7.46 -1.14
C LYS A 25 13.43 7.12 -0.50
N ALA A 26 12.40 6.90 -1.31
CA ALA A 26 11.09 6.45 -0.83
C ALA A 26 11.25 5.15 -0.04
N GLN A 27 10.53 5.03 1.09
CA GLN A 27 10.55 3.86 1.96
C GLN A 27 9.29 3.04 1.76
N VAL A 28 9.45 1.76 1.49
CA VAL A 28 8.35 0.80 1.32
C VAL A 28 8.35 -0.17 2.49
N LEU A 29 7.23 -0.20 3.20
CA LEU A 29 6.93 -1.18 4.24
C LEU A 29 5.84 -2.12 3.72
N ALA A 30 6.15 -3.40 3.59
CA ALA A 30 5.15 -4.43 3.37
C ALA A 30 4.68 -5.00 4.73
N VAL A 31 3.37 -5.14 4.90
CA VAL A 31 2.76 -5.73 6.12
C VAL A 31 2.14 -7.06 5.72
N TRP A 32 2.69 -8.15 6.25
CA TRP A 32 2.30 -9.51 5.89
C TRP A 32 2.11 -10.39 7.12
N GLY A 33 1.35 -11.47 6.99
CA GLY A 33 1.18 -12.45 8.06
C GLY A 33 -0.10 -13.26 7.93
N SER A 34 -0.44 -13.99 9.01
CA SER A 34 -1.57 -14.92 9.02
C SER A 34 -2.91 -14.22 8.78
N PRO A 35 -3.90 -14.94 8.20
CA PRO A 35 -5.25 -14.41 8.05
C PRO A 35 -5.84 -13.97 9.40
N GLY A 36 -6.43 -12.78 9.44
CA GLY A 36 -7.09 -12.25 10.64
C GLY A 36 -6.16 -11.74 11.73
N CYS A 37 -4.84 -11.64 11.51
CA CYS A 37 -3.89 -11.14 12.51
C CYS A 37 -3.83 -9.62 12.64
N GLY A 38 -4.69 -8.87 11.95
CA GLY A 38 -4.76 -7.42 12.06
C GLY A 38 -3.84 -6.65 11.13
N LYS A 39 -3.34 -7.24 10.04
CA LYS A 39 -2.50 -6.58 9.03
C LYS A 39 -3.08 -5.24 8.59
N THR A 40 -4.29 -5.24 8.05
CA THR A 40 -4.97 -4.03 7.59
C THR A 40 -5.11 -2.98 8.70
N THR A 41 -5.44 -3.43 9.92
CA THR A 41 -5.56 -2.52 11.06
C THR A 41 -4.25 -1.79 11.38
N ILE A 42 -3.12 -2.52 11.37
CA ILE A 42 -1.81 -1.90 11.65
C ILE A 42 -1.34 -1.05 10.47
N SER A 43 -1.56 -1.49 9.24
CA SER A 43 -1.22 -0.76 8.02
C SER A 43 -1.91 0.62 8.00
N VAL A 44 -3.22 0.65 8.29
CA VAL A 44 -4.00 1.89 8.39
C VAL A 44 -3.47 2.78 9.53
N LYS A 45 -3.18 2.21 10.70
CA LYS A 45 -2.66 2.99 11.85
C LYS A 45 -1.30 3.62 11.54
N ILE A 46 -0.38 2.88 10.91
CA ILE A 46 0.93 3.39 10.51
C ILE A 46 0.75 4.51 9.47
N ALA A 47 -0.08 4.29 8.45
CA ALA A 47 -0.33 5.28 7.40
C ALA A 47 -0.92 6.59 7.98
N LYS A 48 -1.92 6.48 8.86
CA LYS A 48 -2.51 7.64 9.55
C LYS A 48 -1.49 8.38 10.42
N TYR A 49 -0.71 7.66 11.22
CA TYR A 49 0.32 8.25 12.06
C TYR A 49 1.33 9.06 11.25
N LEU A 50 1.81 8.51 10.12
CA LEU A 50 2.75 9.22 9.24
C LEU A 50 2.10 10.46 8.61
N ALA A 51 0.83 10.35 8.17
CA ALA A 51 0.08 11.48 7.62
C ALA A 51 -0.13 12.61 8.65
N GLU A 52 -0.41 12.28 9.92
CA GLU A 52 -0.49 13.24 11.02
C GLU A 52 0.85 13.95 11.26
N LYS A 53 1.98 13.28 10.99
CA LYS A 53 3.32 13.88 10.99
C LYS A 53 3.64 14.64 9.70
N LYS A 54 2.63 14.95 8.88
CA LYS A 54 2.74 15.65 7.60
C LYS A 54 3.68 14.96 6.60
N LYS A 55 3.80 13.64 6.67
CA LYS A 55 4.54 12.83 5.70
C LYS A 55 3.58 12.38 4.59
N ASN A 56 4.01 12.51 3.33
CA ASN A 56 3.25 11.97 2.20
C ASN A 56 3.30 10.44 2.27
N VAL A 57 2.13 9.82 2.32
CA VAL A 57 1.95 8.37 2.47
C VAL A 57 0.98 7.86 1.42
N ILE A 58 1.32 6.74 0.80
CA ILE A 58 0.38 5.96 0.01
C ILE A 58 0.18 4.62 0.73
N LEU A 59 -1.08 4.31 1.05
CA LEU A 59 -1.49 3.01 1.58
C LEU A 59 -2.09 2.18 0.44
N VAL A 60 -1.45 1.06 0.13
CA VAL A 60 -1.94 0.09 -0.85
C VAL A 60 -2.52 -1.10 -0.11
N ILE A 61 -3.77 -1.44 -0.41
CA ILE A 61 -4.44 -2.67 0.04
C ILE A 61 -4.37 -3.65 -1.13
N SER A 62 -3.46 -4.61 -1.06
CA SER A 62 -3.21 -5.53 -2.17
C SER A 62 -4.16 -6.73 -2.20
N ASP A 63 -4.86 -7.01 -1.10
CA ASP A 63 -5.81 -8.15 -1.04
C ASP A 63 -6.97 -7.93 -2.02
N MET A 64 -6.94 -8.66 -3.14
CA MET A 64 -7.95 -8.58 -4.19
C MET A 64 -9.17 -9.48 -3.91
N THR A 65 -9.11 -10.34 -2.91
CA THR A 65 -10.21 -11.24 -2.54
C THR A 65 -11.22 -10.57 -1.61
N VAL A 66 -10.75 -9.64 -0.79
CA VAL A 66 -11.59 -8.91 0.16
C VAL A 66 -11.35 -7.41 0.03
N PRO A 67 -12.19 -6.68 -0.73
CA PRO A 67 -12.08 -5.22 -0.86
C PRO A 67 -12.22 -4.52 0.49
N MET A 68 -11.13 -3.98 1.02
CA MET A 68 -11.09 -3.39 2.36
C MET A 68 -11.31 -1.87 2.40
N ILE A 69 -11.22 -1.17 1.25
CA ILE A 69 -11.43 0.30 1.22
C ILE A 69 -12.75 0.69 1.90
N PRO A 70 -13.90 0.06 1.60
CA PRO A 70 -15.17 0.41 2.25
C PRO A 70 -15.22 0.08 3.75
N CYS A 71 -14.33 -0.81 4.22
CA CYS A 71 -14.27 -1.21 5.63
C CYS A 71 -13.40 -0.26 6.48
N ILE A 72 -12.42 0.40 5.85
CA ILE A 72 -11.48 1.27 6.55
C ILE A 72 -11.85 2.74 6.45
N CYS A 73 -12.68 3.11 5.46
CA CYS A 73 -13.09 4.49 5.24
C CYS A 73 -14.52 4.55 4.70
N PRO A 74 -15.42 5.31 5.34
CA PRO A 74 -16.74 5.58 4.78
C PRO A 74 -16.66 6.24 3.41
N MET A 75 -17.45 5.79 2.46
CA MET A 75 -17.37 6.24 1.06
C MET A 75 -17.70 7.73 0.89
N ASP A 76 -18.50 8.30 1.77
CA ASP A 76 -18.86 9.73 1.79
C ASP A 76 -17.69 10.61 2.30
N GLU A 77 -16.71 10.04 2.95
CA GLU A 77 -15.47 10.72 3.37
C GLU A 77 -14.36 10.73 2.31
N LEU A 78 -14.58 10.09 1.16
CA LEU A 78 -13.66 10.04 0.03
C LEU A 78 -13.95 11.16 -0.99
N GLU A 79 -12.90 11.73 -1.60
CA GLU A 79 -13.05 12.75 -2.65
C GLU A 79 -13.35 12.12 -4.01
N ASN A 80 -12.79 10.94 -4.24
CA ASN A 80 -12.91 10.17 -5.46
C ASN A 80 -12.92 8.68 -5.14
N ILE A 81 -13.44 7.89 -6.07
CA ILE A 81 -13.59 6.44 -5.91
C ILE A 81 -13.03 5.79 -7.16
N TRP A 82 -11.78 5.29 -7.06
CA TRP A 82 -11.08 4.60 -8.12
C TRP A 82 -10.53 3.27 -7.63
N SER A 83 -10.41 2.31 -8.51
CA SER A 83 -9.94 0.97 -8.14
C SER A 83 -8.48 0.76 -8.49
N LEU A 84 -7.77 0.07 -7.59
CA LEU A 84 -6.45 -0.47 -7.87
C LEU A 84 -6.44 -1.38 -9.11
N GLY A 85 -7.54 -2.10 -9.36
CA GLY A 85 -7.69 -2.95 -10.53
C GLY A 85 -7.53 -2.21 -11.86
N ASN A 86 -7.99 -0.94 -11.95
CA ASN A 86 -7.77 -0.12 -13.15
C ASN A 86 -6.28 0.12 -13.43
N VAL A 87 -5.48 0.27 -12.39
CA VAL A 87 -4.04 0.49 -12.53
C VAL A 87 -3.35 -0.80 -12.95
N LEU A 88 -3.61 -1.90 -12.23
CA LEU A 88 -2.93 -3.18 -12.46
C LEU A 88 -3.28 -3.84 -13.80
N ALA A 89 -4.52 -3.62 -14.29
CA ALA A 89 -4.95 -4.15 -15.59
C ALA A 89 -4.43 -3.34 -16.79
N ALA A 90 -3.77 -2.21 -16.57
CA ALA A 90 -3.22 -1.40 -17.67
C ALA A 90 -2.00 -2.10 -18.30
N PRO A 91 -1.83 -2.03 -19.63
CA PRO A 91 -0.67 -2.62 -20.29
C PRO A 91 0.68 -2.06 -19.82
N HIS A 92 0.70 -0.78 -19.46
CA HIS A 92 1.85 -0.09 -18.87
C HIS A 92 1.40 0.78 -17.72
N ILE A 93 2.08 0.68 -16.60
CA ILE A 93 1.74 1.43 -15.39
C ILE A 93 2.63 2.67 -15.31
N THR A 94 2.02 3.83 -15.54
CA THR A 94 2.70 5.11 -15.43
C THR A 94 2.40 5.78 -14.09
N LYS A 95 3.29 6.67 -13.67
CA LYS A 95 3.09 7.53 -12.50
C LYS A 95 1.77 8.31 -12.56
N GLY A 96 1.42 8.87 -13.74
CA GLY A 96 0.17 9.60 -13.93
C GLY A 96 -1.05 8.72 -13.70
N LEU A 97 -1.04 7.48 -14.24
CA LEU A 97 -2.13 6.52 -14.03
C LEU A 97 -2.31 6.19 -12.55
N ILE A 98 -1.21 5.99 -11.81
CA ILE A 98 -1.29 5.72 -10.36
C ILE A 98 -1.88 6.94 -9.64
N GLU A 99 -1.39 8.15 -9.95
CA GLU A 99 -1.83 9.39 -9.29
C GLU A 99 -3.32 9.66 -9.53
N GLU A 100 -3.81 9.43 -10.75
CA GLU A 100 -5.22 9.58 -11.12
C GLU A 100 -6.13 8.59 -10.40
N ASN A 101 -5.65 7.38 -10.09
CA ASN A 101 -6.40 6.33 -9.42
C ASN A 101 -6.22 6.33 -7.88
N CYS A 102 -5.43 7.24 -7.32
CA CYS A 102 -5.33 7.39 -5.87
C CYS A 102 -6.64 7.88 -5.27
N ILE A 103 -7.10 7.18 -4.23
CA ILE A 103 -8.27 7.57 -3.43
C ILE A 103 -7.79 8.53 -2.33
N VAL A 104 -8.40 9.71 -2.25
CA VAL A 104 -8.05 10.76 -1.29
C VAL A 104 -9.14 10.90 -0.25
N HIS A 105 -8.73 10.99 1.02
CA HIS A 105 -9.64 11.20 2.14
C HIS A 105 -9.87 12.71 2.36
N LYS A 106 -11.13 13.16 2.45
CA LYS A 106 -11.49 14.58 2.59
C LYS A 106 -10.87 15.27 3.82
N LYS A 107 -10.71 14.53 4.91
CA LYS A 107 -10.23 15.09 6.21
C LYS A 107 -8.77 14.77 6.50
N ILE A 108 -8.22 13.67 5.98
CA ILE A 108 -6.84 13.24 6.27
C ILE A 108 -5.93 13.68 5.14
N LYS A 109 -5.26 14.81 5.33
CA LYS A 109 -4.23 15.29 4.41
C LYS A 109 -3.02 14.36 4.43
N TYR A 110 -2.23 14.37 3.36
CA TYR A 110 -0.98 13.58 3.20
C TYR A 110 -1.18 12.06 3.12
N LEU A 111 -2.42 11.54 3.07
CA LEU A 111 -2.75 10.14 2.87
C LEU A 111 -3.50 9.95 1.56
N ALA A 112 -2.97 9.11 0.70
CA ALA A 112 -3.67 8.53 -0.44
C ALA A 112 -3.79 7.02 -0.24
N MET A 113 -4.81 6.42 -0.83
CA MET A 113 -5.08 4.99 -0.73
C MET A 113 -5.28 4.40 -2.12
N LEU A 114 -4.92 3.14 -2.28
CA LEU A 114 -5.18 2.31 -3.46
C LEU A 114 -5.67 0.95 -2.97
N GLY A 115 -6.73 0.46 -3.56
CA GLY A 115 -7.30 -0.85 -3.22
C GLY A 115 -8.51 -1.16 -4.09
N MET A 116 -9.02 -2.37 -3.94
CA MET A 116 -10.24 -2.80 -4.64
C MET A 116 -11.48 -2.17 -4.00
N LEU A 117 -12.48 -1.91 -4.83
CA LEU A 117 -13.76 -1.35 -4.41
C LEU A 117 -14.78 -2.46 -4.09
N ARG A 118 -15.84 -2.09 -3.39
CA ARG A 118 -16.93 -3.01 -3.05
C ARG A 118 -17.56 -3.62 -4.29
N GLY A 119 -17.64 -4.95 -4.30
CA GLY A 119 -18.22 -5.71 -5.41
C GLY A 119 -17.23 -6.13 -6.49
N GLU A 120 -15.97 -5.72 -6.36
CA GLU A 120 -14.88 -6.16 -7.23
C GLU A 120 -14.19 -7.40 -6.65
N ASN A 121 -13.55 -8.16 -7.52
CA ASN A 121 -12.75 -9.35 -7.20
C ASN A 121 -11.68 -9.54 -8.27
N GLU A 122 -10.86 -10.57 -8.12
CA GLU A 122 -9.76 -10.89 -9.04
C GLU A 122 -10.17 -11.11 -10.50
N TYR A 123 -11.45 -11.38 -10.78
CA TYR A 123 -11.98 -11.57 -12.15
C TYR A 123 -12.63 -10.29 -12.72
N THR A 124 -12.72 -9.22 -11.94
CA THR A 124 -13.33 -7.95 -12.39
C THR A 124 -12.45 -7.28 -13.45
N TYR A 125 -11.15 -7.50 -13.38
CA TYR A 125 -10.15 -6.88 -14.24
C TYR A 125 -9.34 -7.94 -14.99
N ALA A 126 -8.66 -7.50 -16.06
CA ALA A 126 -7.71 -8.35 -16.74
C ALA A 126 -6.58 -8.78 -15.78
N PRO A 127 -6.07 -10.01 -15.88
CA PRO A 127 -4.92 -10.45 -15.10
C PRO A 127 -3.70 -9.58 -15.42
N TYR A 128 -2.83 -9.41 -14.43
CA TYR A 128 -1.57 -8.68 -14.55
C TYR A 128 -0.40 -9.58 -14.16
N GLU A 129 0.78 -9.24 -14.63
CA GLU A 129 2.00 -10.00 -14.42
C GLU A 129 2.96 -9.30 -13.44
N ALA A 130 4.05 -9.98 -13.08
CA ALA A 130 5.02 -9.47 -12.13
C ALA A 130 5.69 -8.17 -12.60
N GLU A 131 5.88 -8.00 -13.90
CA GLU A 131 6.44 -6.78 -14.51
C GLU A 131 5.56 -5.57 -14.22
N GLN A 132 4.24 -5.69 -14.33
CA GLN A 132 3.30 -4.61 -14.01
C GLN A 132 3.32 -4.29 -12.52
N ALA A 133 3.42 -5.30 -11.64
CA ALA A 133 3.57 -5.08 -10.21
C ALA A 133 4.89 -4.34 -9.86
N LEU A 134 5.98 -4.62 -10.58
CA LEU A 134 7.25 -3.91 -10.43
C LEU A 134 7.16 -2.47 -10.95
N GLU A 135 6.53 -2.23 -12.12
CA GLU A 135 6.26 -0.88 -12.64
C GLU A 135 5.41 -0.08 -11.65
N PHE A 136 4.37 -0.70 -11.08
CA PHE A 136 3.52 -0.08 -10.07
C PHE A 136 4.33 0.35 -8.84
N LEU A 137 5.16 -0.53 -8.30
CA LEU A 137 5.98 -0.22 -7.13
C LEU A 137 7.02 0.88 -7.44
N ALA A 138 7.62 0.87 -8.62
CA ALA A 138 8.52 1.92 -9.08
C ALA A 138 7.80 3.28 -9.16
N GLY A 139 6.60 3.31 -9.74
CA GLY A 139 5.79 4.52 -9.82
C GLY A 139 5.36 5.05 -8.45
N LEU A 140 5.01 4.18 -7.51
CA LEU A 140 4.72 4.56 -6.12
C LEU A 140 5.92 5.25 -5.45
N ARG A 141 7.14 4.73 -5.67
CA ARG A 141 8.38 5.32 -5.12
C ARG A 141 8.67 6.72 -5.68
N GLU A 142 8.18 7.04 -6.85
CA GLU A 142 8.27 8.41 -7.41
C GLU A 142 7.22 9.36 -6.84
N LEU A 143 6.08 8.81 -6.40
CA LEU A 143 4.93 9.59 -5.95
C LEU A 143 5.00 9.96 -4.48
N SER A 144 5.51 9.07 -3.62
CA SER A 144 5.44 9.28 -2.18
C SER A 144 6.73 8.89 -1.47
N SER A 145 7.00 9.57 -0.33
CA SER A 145 8.15 9.26 0.51
C SER A 145 7.94 8.00 1.36
N TYR A 146 6.69 7.65 1.64
CA TYR A 146 6.33 6.48 2.44
C TYR A 146 5.23 5.70 1.73
N ILE A 147 5.46 4.41 1.55
CA ILE A 147 4.53 3.48 0.92
C ILE A 147 4.31 2.34 1.90
N ILE A 148 3.05 2.12 2.27
CA ILE A 148 2.64 1.00 3.13
C ILE A 148 1.82 0.06 2.26
N ILE A 149 2.25 -1.19 2.18
CA ILE A 149 1.53 -2.22 1.40
C ILE A 149 0.96 -3.24 2.37
N ASP A 150 -0.36 -3.24 2.48
CA ASP A 150 -1.13 -4.24 3.24
C ASP A 150 -1.28 -5.49 2.37
N CYS A 151 -0.43 -6.48 2.58
CA CYS A 151 -0.34 -7.67 1.76
C CYS A 151 -1.46 -8.67 2.07
N GLY A 152 -1.93 -9.35 1.04
CA GLY A 152 -2.76 -10.54 1.20
C GLY A 152 -2.02 -11.64 1.98
N SER A 153 -2.78 -12.58 2.53
CA SER A 153 -2.16 -13.73 3.22
C SER A 153 -1.73 -14.83 2.26
N TYR A 154 -2.25 -14.86 1.05
CA TYR A 154 -2.03 -15.92 0.07
C TYR A 154 -0.96 -15.52 -0.97
N ILE A 155 0.29 -15.41 -0.53
CA ILE A 155 1.40 -14.89 -1.33
C ILE A 155 1.73 -15.72 -2.59
N ALA A 156 1.38 -17.00 -2.63
CA ALA A 156 1.69 -17.84 -3.79
C ALA A 156 0.94 -17.43 -5.07
N ASN A 157 -0.25 -16.83 -4.93
CA ASN A 157 -1.11 -16.43 -6.05
C ASN A 157 -1.43 -14.93 -6.04
N ASP A 158 -0.91 -14.19 -5.08
CA ASP A 158 -1.03 -12.72 -5.02
C ASP A 158 0.27 -12.10 -5.51
N ILE A 159 0.32 -11.80 -6.80
CA ILE A 159 1.50 -11.27 -7.48
C ILE A 159 1.96 -9.96 -6.83
N LEU A 160 1.03 -9.03 -6.54
CA LEU A 160 1.39 -7.75 -5.95
C LEU A 160 1.97 -7.92 -4.55
N SER A 161 1.37 -8.77 -3.70
CA SER A 161 1.92 -9.08 -2.38
C SER A 161 3.28 -9.76 -2.48
N ALA A 162 3.46 -10.70 -3.41
CA ALA A 162 4.75 -11.36 -3.61
C ALA A 162 5.84 -10.35 -4.01
N VAL A 163 5.58 -9.49 -5.00
CA VAL A 163 6.51 -8.44 -5.42
C VAL A 163 6.78 -7.45 -4.27
N ALA A 164 5.75 -7.06 -3.51
CA ALA A 164 5.93 -6.18 -2.36
C ALA A 164 6.87 -6.79 -1.30
N LEU A 165 6.72 -8.08 -0.98
CA LEU A 165 7.60 -8.76 -0.03
C LEU A 165 9.05 -8.85 -0.52
N MET A 166 9.25 -9.07 -1.82
CA MET A 166 10.59 -9.14 -2.40
C MET A 166 11.29 -7.79 -2.49
N GLU A 167 10.55 -6.71 -2.75
CA GLU A 167 11.12 -5.39 -3.08
C GLU A 167 10.95 -4.34 -1.98
N ALA A 168 10.22 -4.62 -0.89
CA ALA A 168 10.09 -3.70 0.23
C ALA A 168 11.45 -3.44 0.91
N ASP A 169 11.59 -2.24 1.47
CA ASP A 169 12.78 -1.88 2.29
C ASP A 169 12.71 -2.54 3.67
N ALA A 170 11.49 -2.81 4.17
CA ALA A 170 11.23 -3.59 5.38
C ALA A 170 9.91 -4.37 5.24
N VAL A 171 9.81 -5.51 5.91
CA VAL A 171 8.59 -6.31 6.00
C VAL A 171 8.19 -6.44 7.47
N LEU A 172 6.97 -6.02 7.82
CA LEU A 172 6.39 -6.24 9.14
C LEU A 172 5.59 -7.55 9.11
N GLN A 173 6.10 -8.57 9.79
CA GLN A 173 5.45 -9.86 9.90
C GLN A 173 4.49 -9.89 11.10
N MET A 174 3.20 -10.09 10.81
CA MET A 174 2.13 -10.12 11.80
C MET A 174 1.67 -11.55 12.06
N VAL A 175 1.52 -11.92 13.33
CA VAL A 175 1.06 -13.25 13.73
C VAL A 175 0.25 -13.18 15.00
N ASN A 176 -0.80 -13.99 15.10
CA ASN A 176 -1.53 -14.21 16.35
C ASN A 176 -0.93 -15.40 17.13
N CYS A 177 -1.14 -15.40 18.44
CA CYS A 177 -0.75 -16.52 19.31
C CYS A 177 -1.83 -17.63 19.33
N ASP A 178 -2.24 -18.09 18.15
CA ASP A 178 -3.23 -19.17 18.02
C ASP A 178 -2.71 -20.27 17.06
N LEU A 179 -3.30 -21.47 17.17
CA LEU A 179 -2.88 -22.64 16.38
C LEU A 179 -3.03 -22.41 14.87
N LYS A 180 -4.03 -21.66 14.44
CA LYS A 180 -4.25 -21.35 13.03
C LYS A 180 -3.10 -20.51 12.47
N SER A 181 -2.67 -19.51 13.21
CA SER A 181 -1.56 -18.64 12.80
C SER A 181 -0.23 -19.39 12.82
N ILE A 182 0.00 -20.24 13.81
CA ILE A 182 1.20 -21.10 13.87
C ILE A 182 1.21 -22.06 12.67
N SER A 183 0.10 -22.73 12.39
CA SER A 183 -0.02 -23.64 11.23
C SER A 183 0.21 -22.92 9.91
N TYR A 184 -0.38 -21.72 9.74
CA TYR A 184 -0.16 -20.89 8.56
C TYR A 184 1.32 -20.56 8.38
N LEU A 185 1.99 -20.05 9.41
CA LEU A 185 3.41 -19.72 9.34
C LEU A 185 4.27 -20.93 9.01
N ALA A 186 4.02 -22.07 9.66
CA ALA A 186 4.75 -23.30 9.38
C ALA A 186 4.64 -23.72 7.90
N SER A 187 3.49 -23.48 7.27
CA SER A 187 3.26 -23.76 5.86
C SER A 187 3.93 -22.73 4.93
N GLN A 188 4.08 -21.48 5.35
CA GLN A 188 4.69 -20.43 4.52
C GLN A 188 6.21 -20.36 4.67
N LEU A 189 6.78 -20.75 5.81
CA LEU A 189 8.22 -20.71 6.07
C LEU A 189 9.06 -21.39 4.99
N PRO A 190 8.72 -22.58 4.45
CA PRO A 190 9.48 -23.20 3.38
C PRO A 190 9.55 -22.34 2.11
N LEU A 191 8.47 -21.61 1.76
CA LEU A 191 8.45 -20.70 0.62
C LEU A 191 9.40 -19.53 0.83
N LEU A 192 9.49 -19.02 2.06
CA LEU A 192 10.30 -17.85 2.41
C LEU A 192 11.81 -18.18 2.53
N GLN A 193 12.22 -19.45 2.43
CA GLN A 193 13.64 -19.85 2.50
C GLN A 193 14.41 -19.45 1.23
N GLU A 194 13.74 -19.19 0.12
CA GLU A 194 14.42 -18.73 -1.09
C GLU A 194 14.99 -17.33 -0.89
N PRO A 195 16.25 -17.06 -1.34
CA PRO A 195 16.94 -15.78 -1.14
C PRO A 195 16.17 -14.55 -1.69
N LYS A 196 15.28 -14.75 -2.69
CA LYS A 196 14.46 -13.67 -3.25
C LYS A 196 13.58 -12.97 -2.23
N TRP A 197 13.19 -13.64 -1.15
CA TRP A 197 12.31 -13.10 -0.13
C TRP A 197 13.00 -12.19 0.88
N LYS A 198 14.35 -12.16 0.91
CA LYS A 198 15.17 -11.23 1.72
C LYS A 198 14.70 -11.20 3.19
N VAL A 199 14.56 -12.38 3.79
CA VAL A 199 13.96 -12.58 5.13
C VAL A 199 14.68 -11.78 6.22
N GLU A 200 15.92 -11.37 6.00
CA GLU A 200 16.67 -10.47 6.87
C GLU A 200 16.03 -9.08 7.03
N ARG A 201 15.14 -8.67 6.11
CA ARG A 201 14.36 -7.41 6.19
C ARG A 201 13.06 -7.55 6.97
N HIS A 202 12.73 -8.77 7.43
CA HIS A 202 11.50 -9.04 8.14
C HIS A 202 11.62 -8.65 9.62
N LEU A 203 10.77 -7.71 10.04
CA LEU A 203 10.57 -7.32 11.43
C LEU A 203 9.48 -8.23 12.04
N LYS A 204 9.74 -8.78 13.21
CA LYS A 204 8.80 -9.68 13.90
C LYS A 204 8.23 -9.02 15.14
#